data_2d0a8d3234dbd6f8a4e63504034ec844
#
_entry.id   2d0a8d3234dbd6f8a4e63504034ec844
#
_cell.length_a   1.000
_cell.length_b   1.000
_cell.length_c   1.000
_cell.angle_alpha   90.00
_cell.angle_beta   90.00
_cell.angle_gamma   90.00
#
_symmetry.space_group_name_H-M   'P 1'
#
loop_
_entity.id
_entity.type
_entity.pdbx_description
1 polymer ?
#
loop_
_entity_poly.entity_id
_entity_poly.type
_entity_poly.pdbx_seq_one_letter_code
_entity_poly.pdbx_strand_id
1 'polypeptide(L)'
;MSAVALPKIEEHAFLGVTQSATGRAWRDRLDERGQTRALMIAQRLGVSELLARVMAARGVEPEEAEAFLDPTIKRLMPDPHTLTDMETAALRIADAVARGEKVAI
;
A
#
# COMPACT_ATOMS: atom_id res chain seq x y z
N MET A 1 30.85 -16.33 34.00
CA MET A 1 30.19 -16.68 32.76
C MET A 1 30.38 -15.53 31.77
N SER A 2 31.21 -15.73 30.76
CA SER A 2 31.40 -14.71 29.71
C SER A 2 30.15 -14.72 28.83
N ALA A 3 29.43 -13.61 28.79
CA ALA A 3 28.38 -13.39 27.81
C ALA A 3 29.04 -13.37 26.42
N VAL A 4 28.73 -14.36 25.60
CA VAL A 4 29.10 -14.37 24.19
C VAL A 4 28.31 -13.22 23.57
N ALA A 5 28.99 -12.12 23.29
CA ALA A 5 28.40 -11.02 22.51
C ALA A 5 28.06 -11.60 21.13
N LEU A 6 26.78 -11.66 20.80
CA LEU A 6 26.36 -11.96 19.44
C LEU A 6 27.03 -10.98 18.49
N PRO A 7 27.56 -11.43 17.33
CA PRO A 7 28.16 -10.53 16.38
C PRO A 7 27.10 -9.48 16.01
N LYS A 8 27.44 -8.19 16.21
CA LYS A 8 26.65 -7.10 15.64
C LYS A 8 26.66 -7.34 14.14
N ILE A 9 25.49 -7.63 13.57
CA ILE A 9 25.30 -7.58 12.13
C ILE A 9 25.65 -6.15 11.77
N GLU A 10 26.80 -5.94 11.13
CA GLU A 10 27.12 -4.65 10.55
C GLU A 10 26.05 -4.36 9.52
N GLU A 11 25.09 -3.52 9.89
CA GLU A 11 24.11 -2.99 8.96
C GLU A 11 24.87 -2.14 7.94
N HIS A 12 25.18 -2.72 6.80
CA HIS A 12 25.81 -2.00 5.72
C HIS A 12 24.89 -0.88 5.25
N ALA A 13 25.43 0.34 5.22
CA ALA A 13 24.68 1.48 4.72
C ALA A 13 24.27 1.26 3.26
N PHE A 14 23.01 1.54 2.94
CA PHE A 14 22.50 1.41 1.58
C PHE A 14 23.31 2.27 0.60
N LEU A 15 23.75 1.69 -0.50
CA LEU A 15 24.65 2.28 -1.50
C LEU A 15 25.98 2.81 -0.92
N GLY A 16 26.41 2.30 0.24
CA GLY A 16 27.62 2.73 0.89
C GLY A 16 27.55 4.13 1.55
N VAL A 17 26.37 4.72 1.62
CA VAL A 17 26.18 6.07 2.21
C VAL A 17 26.07 5.95 3.72
N THR A 18 27.20 6.07 4.39
CA THR A 18 27.29 6.09 5.87
C THR A 18 26.94 7.46 6.44
N GLN A 19 27.18 8.52 5.68
CA GLN A 19 26.90 9.90 6.08
C GLN A 19 26.40 10.71 4.87
N SER A 20 25.11 11.03 4.87
CA SER A 20 24.48 11.90 3.87
C SER A 20 24.78 13.37 4.13
N ALA A 21 24.30 14.27 3.27
CA ALA A 21 24.39 15.72 3.46
C ALA A 21 23.78 16.20 4.79
N THR A 22 22.83 15.43 5.36
CA THR A 22 22.22 15.70 6.67
C THR A 22 22.84 14.89 7.81
N GLY A 23 23.99 14.26 7.58
CA GLY A 23 24.73 13.49 8.58
C GLY A 23 24.12 12.14 8.95
N ARG A 24 23.23 11.59 8.13
CA ARG A 24 22.55 10.32 8.39
C ARG A 24 23.00 9.21 7.45
N ALA A 25 23.11 7.98 7.96
CA ALA A 25 23.31 6.81 7.14
C ALA A 25 22.01 6.43 6.39
N TRP A 26 22.17 5.97 5.16
CA TRP A 26 21.04 5.44 4.40
C TRP A 26 20.80 3.97 4.74
N ARG A 27 19.55 3.61 4.87
CA ARG A 27 19.12 2.22 5.04
C ARG A 27 18.15 1.84 3.94
N ASP A 28 18.28 0.62 3.42
CA ASP A 28 17.26 0.09 2.52
C ASP A 28 15.95 -0.09 3.30
N ARG A 29 14.87 0.38 2.73
CA ARG A 29 13.54 0.21 3.31
C ARG A 29 12.99 -1.20 3.10
N LEU A 30 13.52 -1.91 2.10
CA LEU A 30 13.09 -3.24 1.75
C LEU A 30 13.97 -4.29 2.45
N ASP A 31 13.32 -5.17 3.19
CA ASP A 31 13.90 -6.44 3.61
C ASP A 31 13.91 -7.45 2.45
N GLU A 32 14.37 -8.67 2.68
CA GLU A 32 14.40 -9.73 1.66
C GLU A 32 13.03 -10.01 1.05
N ARG A 33 11.97 -9.99 1.88
CA ARG A 33 10.58 -10.18 1.41
C ARG A 33 10.13 -9.01 0.54
N GLY A 34 10.46 -7.79 0.94
CA GLY A 34 10.19 -6.59 0.17
C GLY A 34 10.91 -6.57 -1.18
N GLN A 35 12.15 -7.05 -1.24
CA GLN A 35 12.89 -7.19 -2.49
C GLN A 35 12.28 -8.23 -3.41
N THR A 36 11.88 -9.39 -2.87
CA THR A 36 11.15 -10.43 -3.64
C THR A 36 9.82 -9.88 -4.18
N ARG A 37 9.07 -9.17 -3.34
CA ARG A 37 7.83 -8.51 -3.73
C ARG A 37 8.05 -7.52 -4.88
N ALA A 38 9.07 -6.69 -4.79
CA ALA A 38 9.43 -5.75 -5.85
C ALA A 38 9.72 -6.46 -7.18
N LEU A 39 10.49 -7.55 -7.13
CA LEU A 39 10.79 -8.35 -8.31
C LEU A 39 9.52 -8.94 -8.94
N MET A 40 8.61 -9.47 -8.12
CA MET A 40 7.33 -9.99 -8.59
C MET A 40 6.46 -8.92 -9.25
N ILE A 41 6.41 -7.71 -8.66
CA ILE A 41 5.69 -6.56 -9.25
C ILE A 41 6.30 -6.19 -10.60
N ALA A 42 7.63 -6.07 -10.69
CA ALA A 42 8.32 -5.73 -11.92
C ALA A 42 8.03 -6.74 -13.03
N GLN A 43 8.10 -8.04 -12.73
CA GLN A 43 7.83 -9.11 -13.69
C GLN A 43 6.37 -9.15 -14.14
N ARG A 44 5.44 -8.97 -13.20
CA ARG A 44 4.00 -9.07 -13.47
C ARG A 44 3.49 -7.90 -14.32
N LEU A 45 3.94 -6.68 -14.02
CA LEU A 45 3.46 -5.47 -14.70
C LEU A 45 4.38 -5.00 -15.83
N GLY A 46 5.58 -5.55 -15.96
CA GLY A 46 6.56 -5.07 -16.92
C GLY A 46 7.06 -3.64 -16.62
N VAL A 47 6.96 -3.20 -15.36
CA VAL A 47 7.45 -1.88 -14.92
C VAL A 47 8.93 -1.93 -14.56
N SER A 48 9.56 -0.76 -14.47
CA SER A 48 10.96 -0.68 -14.06
C SER A 48 11.16 -1.21 -12.63
N GLU A 49 12.32 -1.79 -12.37
CA GLU A 49 12.68 -2.25 -11.03
C GLU A 49 12.57 -1.14 -9.98
N LEU A 50 12.97 0.09 -10.35
CA LEU A 50 12.89 1.23 -9.44
C LEU A 50 11.44 1.52 -9.01
N LEU A 51 10.50 1.53 -9.96
CA LEU A 51 9.08 1.75 -9.66
C LEU A 51 8.53 0.62 -8.79
N ALA A 52 8.86 -0.63 -9.13
CA ALA A 52 8.44 -1.80 -8.36
C ALA A 52 8.97 -1.76 -6.91
N ARG A 53 10.21 -1.32 -6.70
CA ARG A 53 10.79 -1.13 -5.36
C ARG A 53 10.06 -0.06 -4.57
N VAL A 54 9.70 1.06 -5.20
CA VAL A 54 8.90 2.12 -4.55
C VAL A 54 7.54 1.60 -4.13
N MET A 55 6.87 0.83 -4.98
CA MET A 55 5.58 0.23 -4.68
C MET A 55 5.67 -0.78 -3.53
N ALA A 56 6.64 -1.69 -3.58
CA ALA A 56 6.89 -2.67 -2.52
C ALA A 56 7.21 -1.99 -1.18
N ALA A 57 7.99 -0.89 -1.20
CA ALA A 57 8.31 -0.11 0.00
C ALA A 57 7.09 0.60 0.61
N ARG A 58 6.03 0.78 -0.16
CA ARG A 58 4.72 1.29 0.30
C ARG A 58 3.76 0.19 0.75
N GLY A 59 4.20 -1.06 0.73
CA GLY A 59 3.39 -2.20 1.13
C GLY A 59 2.41 -2.70 0.07
N VAL A 60 2.59 -2.29 -1.19
CA VAL A 60 1.74 -2.75 -2.30
C VAL A 60 2.06 -4.21 -2.62
N GLU A 61 1.06 -5.06 -2.61
CA GLU A 61 1.20 -6.46 -3.02
C GLU A 61 1.15 -6.60 -4.54
N PRO A 62 1.77 -7.65 -5.13
CA PRO A 62 1.79 -7.85 -6.58
C PRO A 62 0.39 -7.88 -7.21
N GLU A 63 -0.60 -8.40 -6.49
CA GLU A 63 -1.99 -8.51 -6.93
C GLU A 63 -2.69 -7.15 -7.00
N GLU A 64 -2.30 -6.21 -6.15
CA GLU A 64 -2.86 -4.87 -6.02
C GLU A 64 -2.15 -3.84 -6.88
N ALA A 65 -0.97 -4.19 -7.40
CA ALA A 65 -0.06 -3.27 -8.04
C ALA A 65 -0.67 -2.59 -9.28
N GLU A 66 -1.47 -3.30 -10.07
CA GLU A 66 -2.16 -2.71 -11.22
C GLU A 66 -3.21 -1.66 -10.79
N ALA A 67 -4.02 -1.99 -9.78
CA ALA A 67 -5.02 -1.07 -9.26
C ALA A 67 -4.38 0.14 -8.55
N PHE A 68 -3.20 -0.03 -7.98
CA PHE A 68 -2.42 1.05 -7.38
C PHE A 68 -1.93 2.06 -8.43
N LEU A 69 -1.51 1.58 -9.60
CA LEU A 69 -1.05 2.44 -10.70
C LEU A 69 -2.21 3.07 -11.49
N ASP A 70 -3.32 2.37 -11.61
CA ASP A 70 -4.53 2.83 -12.31
C ASP A 70 -5.75 2.73 -11.37
N PRO A 71 -5.85 3.66 -10.40
CA PRO A 71 -6.92 3.67 -9.42
C PRO A 71 -8.22 4.17 -10.03
N THR A 72 -9.10 3.25 -10.41
CA THR A 72 -10.45 3.60 -10.90
C THR A 72 -11.48 3.44 -9.80
N ILE A 73 -12.53 4.28 -9.82
CA ILE A 73 -13.66 4.17 -8.89
C ILE A 73 -14.28 2.77 -8.95
N LYS A 74 -14.42 2.22 -10.16
CA LYS A 74 -14.99 0.88 -10.37
C LYS A 74 -14.22 -0.22 -9.65
N ARG A 75 -12.87 -0.11 -9.60
CA ARG A 75 -11.99 -1.12 -8.96
C ARG A 75 -11.91 -0.94 -7.45
N LEU A 76 -11.94 0.31 -6.97
CA LEU A 76 -11.61 0.65 -5.58
C LEU A 76 -12.83 0.99 -4.73
N MET A 77 -14.01 1.18 -5.35
CA MET A 77 -15.24 1.44 -4.60
C MET A 77 -15.64 0.18 -3.82
N PRO A 78 -15.71 0.26 -2.50
CA PRO A 78 -16.21 -0.85 -1.70
C PRO A 78 -17.69 -1.10 -1.99
N ASP A 79 -18.16 -2.32 -1.73
CA ASP A 79 -19.56 -2.64 -1.78
C ASP A 79 -20.32 -1.75 -0.76
N PRO A 80 -21.31 -0.94 -1.21
CA PRO A 80 -22.07 -0.09 -0.29
C PRO A 80 -22.76 -0.86 0.83
N HIS A 81 -23.11 -2.13 0.63
CA HIS A 81 -23.75 -2.99 1.63
C HIS A 81 -22.83 -3.28 2.84
N THR A 82 -21.51 -2.98 2.75
CA THR A 82 -20.61 -3.06 3.90
C THR A 82 -20.87 -1.98 4.94
N LEU A 83 -21.56 -0.90 4.57
CA LEU A 83 -21.95 0.16 5.50
C LEU A 83 -23.17 -0.25 6.31
N THR A 84 -23.13 -0.01 7.62
CA THR A 84 -24.24 -0.30 8.53
C THR A 84 -25.50 0.44 8.06
N ASP A 85 -26.62 -0.27 8.03
CA ASP A 85 -27.94 0.24 7.68
C ASP A 85 -28.07 0.82 6.25
N MET A 86 -27.13 0.56 5.37
CA MET A 86 -27.15 1.08 4.00
C MET A 86 -28.44 0.69 3.25
N GLU A 87 -28.87 -0.55 3.35
CA GLU A 87 -30.07 -1.02 2.67
C GLU A 87 -31.33 -0.31 3.18
N THR A 88 -31.48 -0.18 4.50
CA THR A 88 -32.59 0.53 5.15
C THR A 88 -32.62 2.00 4.72
N ALA A 89 -31.46 2.66 4.71
CA ALA A 89 -31.33 4.05 4.29
C ALA A 89 -31.67 4.23 2.81
N ALA A 90 -31.17 3.37 1.95
CA ALA A 90 -31.42 3.41 0.52
C ALA A 90 -32.92 3.22 0.18
N LEU A 91 -33.57 2.26 0.82
CA LEU A 91 -35.03 2.04 0.67
C LEU A 91 -35.84 3.25 1.15
N ARG A 92 -35.45 3.85 2.28
CA ARG A 92 -36.13 5.05 2.79
C ARG A 92 -35.99 6.23 1.84
N ILE A 93 -34.82 6.43 1.23
CA ILE A 93 -34.61 7.49 0.24
C ILE A 93 -35.42 7.20 -1.04
N ALA A 94 -35.42 5.96 -1.51
CA ALA A 94 -36.21 5.55 -2.67
C ALA A 94 -37.69 5.82 -2.47
N ASP A 95 -38.25 5.51 -1.30
CA ASP A 95 -39.62 5.82 -0.93
C ASP A 95 -39.91 7.32 -0.92
N ALA A 96 -39.00 8.13 -0.39
CA ALA A 96 -39.12 9.57 -0.36
C ALA A 96 -39.18 10.14 -1.79
N VAL A 97 -38.35 9.65 -2.70
CA VAL A 97 -38.35 10.05 -4.11
C VAL A 97 -39.67 9.64 -4.77
N ALA A 98 -40.15 8.40 -4.55
CA ALA A 98 -41.39 7.91 -5.13
C ALA A 98 -42.64 8.68 -4.65
N ARG A 99 -42.63 9.19 -3.41
CA ARG A 99 -43.71 9.98 -2.82
C ARG A 99 -43.56 11.49 -3.03
N GLY A 100 -42.50 11.95 -3.66
CA GLY A 100 -42.19 13.39 -3.85
C GLY A 100 -41.93 14.13 -2.53
N GLU A 101 -41.40 13.45 -1.51
CA GLU A 101 -41.02 14.07 -0.25
C GLU A 101 -39.80 14.98 -0.45
N LYS A 102 -39.72 16.04 0.34
CA LYS A 102 -38.55 16.92 0.35
C LYS A 102 -37.41 16.22 1.11
N VAL A 103 -36.24 16.10 0.46
CA VAL A 103 -35.03 15.55 1.05
C VAL A 103 -33.99 16.67 1.19
N ALA A 104 -33.41 16.80 2.38
CA ALA A 104 -32.29 17.72 2.65
C ALA A 104 -31.03 16.93 2.97
N ILE A 105 -29.90 17.42 2.53
CA ILE A 105 -28.56 16.87 2.80
C ILE A 105 -27.81 17.87 3.67
#